data_b05d79cdc0ceea997e07a14417e714da
#
_entry.id   b05d79cdc0ceea997e07a14417e714da
#
_cell.length_a   1.000
_cell.length_b   1.000
_cell.length_c   1.000
_cell.angle_alpha   90.00
_cell.angle_beta   90.00
_cell.angle_gamma   90.00
#
_symmetry.space_group_name_H-M   'P 1'
#
loop_
_entity.id
_entity.type
_entity.pdbx_description
1 polymer ?
#
loop_
_entity_poly.entity_id
_entity_poly.type
_entity_poly.pdbx_seq_one_letter_code
_entity_poly.pdbx_strand_id
1 'polypeptide(L)'
;ASDVYKRQADTVRPALQLIKTKPGNNIVSSCFILVRGDEKIAMGDCAINIDPSEDDLVEIAIESAKTAKIFGIDPKVAMLSYSTLGSGKGPSVTKVANATKKIKEAAPELAVEGEIQFDASVSPEVAEVKCPGSPVAGQANTFIFPDINAANIGYKIASRLGGYTAVGPVLQGLNAPINDLSRGCNAEEVYSMSIVTAALSVPEEEKVDEEGLEAIVRAVVETMLAAKKLDK
;
A
#
# COMPACT_ATOMS: atom_id res chain seq x y z
N ALA A 1 17.61 -4.45 26.73
CA ALA A 1 16.35 -4.42 27.51
C ALA A 1 15.56 -3.11 27.38
N SER A 2 16.19 -1.99 27.00
CA SER A 2 15.49 -0.69 26.87
C SER A 2 14.65 -0.54 25.59
N ASP A 3 14.93 -1.33 24.55
CA ASP A 3 14.26 -1.22 23.26
C ASP A 3 12.88 -1.87 23.21
N VAL A 4 12.57 -2.76 24.16
CA VAL A 4 11.29 -3.49 24.21
C VAL A 4 10.08 -2.56 24.48
N TYR A 5 10.31 -1.37 25.04
CA TYR A 5 9.24 -0.44 25.44
C TYR A 5 9.14 0.80 24.52
N LYS A 6 10.02 0.96 23.53
CA LYS A 6 9.92 2.07 22.58
C LYS A 6 8.73 1.86 21.66
N ARG A 7 7.90 2.90 21.52
CA ARG A 7 6.84 2.92 20.51
C ARG A 7 7.47 3.04 19.13
N GLN A 8 6.89 2.41 18.14
CA GLN A 8 7.30 2.52 16.73
C GLN A 8 7.55 3.98 16.31
N ALA A 9 6.65 4.89 16.70
CA ALA A 9 6.78 6.32 16.46
C ALA A 9 8.06 6.94 17.04
N ASP A 10 8.57 6.46 18.17
CA ASP A 10 9.77 7.01 18.82
C ASP A 10 11.06 6.57 18.09
N THR A 11 11.02 5.47 17.37
CA THR A 11 12.15 4.98 16.56
C THR A 11 12.16 5.63 15.17
N VAL A 12 11.00 5.77 14.54
CA VAL A 12 10.88 6.30 13.18
C VAL A 12 10.99 7.83 13.14
N ARG A 13 10.49 8.54 14.16
CA ARG A 13 10.50 10.02 14.19
C ARG A 13 11.88 10.67 13.97
N PRO A 14 12.98 10.27 14.63
CA PRO A 14 14.31 10.83 14.36
C PRO A 14 14.78 10.59 12.93
N ALA A 15 14.50 9.40 12.38
CA ALA A 15 14.84 9.06 11.01
C ALA A 15 14.08 9.93 10.01
N LEU A 16 12.78 10.14 10.22
CA LEU A 16 11.96 11.02 9.38
C LEU A 16 12.46 12.48 9.44
N GLN A 17 12.89 12.96 10.60
CA GLN A 17 13.43 14.31 10.77
C GLN A 17 14.74 14.53 10.01
N LEU A 18 15.59 13.51 9.91
CA LEU A 18 16.87 13.57 9.22
C LEU A 18 16.73 13.35 7.70
N ILE A 19 15.96 12.36 7.30
CA ILE A 19 15.81 11.96 5.89
C ILE A 19 14.86 12.92 5.15
N LYS A 20 13.78 13.35 5.81
CA LYS A 20 12.72 14.21 5.26
C LYS A 20 11.98 13.57 4.08
N THR A 21 10.95 14.25 3.61
CA THR A 21 10.23 13.88 2.40
C THR A 21 11.06 14.20 1.15
N LYS A 22 10.89 13.42 0.09
CA LYS A 22 11.47 13.72 -1.21
C LYS A 22 10.84 14.97 -1.82
N PRO A 23 11.54 15.68 -2.73
CA PRO A 23 10.96 16.81 -3.44
C PRO A 23 9.63 16.45 -4.11
N GLY A 24 8.61 17.26 -3.89
CA GLY A 24 7.25 17.05 -4.42
C GLY A 24 6.31 16.26 -3.51
N ASN A 25 6.81 15.67 -2.42
CA ASN A 25 5.99 15.03 -1.39
C ASN A 25 5.91 15.88 -0.13
N ASN A 26 4.71 16.01 0.43
CA ASN A 26 4.45 16.74 1.68
C ASN A 26 4.36 15.81 2.89
N ILE A 27 4.01 14.55 2.66
CA ILE A 27 3.81 13.56 3.73
C ILE A 27 4.66 12.31 3.53
N VAL A 28 4.82 11.57 4.61
CA VAL A 28 5.27 10.18 4.61
C VAL A 28 4.05 9.31 4.78
N SER A 29 3.94 8.27 3.99
CA SER A 29 2.86 7.28 4.07
C SER A 29 3.39 5.86 4.15
N SER A 30 2.51 4.89 4.22
CA SER A 30 2.89 3.47 4.27
C SER A 30 2.05 2.63 3.32
N CYS A 31 2.65 1.55 2.83
CA CYS A 31 1.96 0.54 2.06
C CYS A 31 2.30 -0.86 2.58
N PHE A 32 1.30 -1.72 2.70
CA PHE A 32 1.52 -3.16 2.85
C PHE A 32 1.28 -3.86 1.52
N ILE A 33 2.19 -4.75 1.17
CA ILE A 33 1.96 -5.71 0.09
C ILE A 33 1.50 -7.01 0.72
N LEU A 34 0.34 -7.49 0.32
CA LEU A 34 -0.24 -8.73 0.78
C LEU A 34 -0.11 -9.79 -0.31
N VAL A 35 0.43 -10.94 0.05
CA VAL A 35 0.74 -12.03 -0.89
C VAL A 35 0.01 -13.31 -0.48
N ARG A 36 -0.64 -13.97 -1.45
CA ARG A 36 -1.29 -15.26 -1.26
C ARG A 36 -1.13 -16.11 -2.54
N GLY A 37 -0.20 -17.07 -2.53
CA GLY A 37 0.21 -17.76 -3.76
C GLY A 37 0.79 -16.76 -4.76
N ASP A 38 0.26 -16.73 -5.96
CA ASP A 38 0.68 -15.79 -7.01
C ASP A 38 -0.05 -14.43 -6.93
N GLU A 39 -1.08 -14.34 -6.09
CA GLU A 39 -1.85 -13.12 -5.91
C GLU A 39 -1.08 -12.11 -5.05
N LYS A 40 -0.97 -10.90 -5.54
CA LYS A 40 -0.35 -9.77 -4.83
C LYS A 40 -1.30 -8.58 -4.86
N ILE A 41 -1.52 -7.95 -3.72
CA ILE A 41 -2.30 -6.73 -3.58
C ILE A 41 -1.56 -5.70 -2.73
N ALA A 42 -1.80 -4.42 -2.98
CA ALA A 42 -1.25 -3.31 -2.22
C ALA A 42 -2.35 -2.63 -1.38
N MET A 43 -2.05 -2.27 -0.14
CA MET A 43 -2.96 -1.57 0.77
C MET A 43 -2.27 -0.37 1.44
N GLY A 44 -2.78 0.82 1.24
CA GLY A 44 -2.26 2.09 1.78
C GLY A 44 -3.38 3.02 2.30
N ASP A 45 -3.12 3.89 3.25
CA ASP A 45 -2.06 3.93 4.26
C ASP A 45 -2.51 3.17 5.50
N CYS A 46 -1.70 2.21 5.95
CA CYS A 46 -2.14 1.32 7.03
C CYS A 46 -1.46 1.61 8.39
N ALA A 47 -0.48 2.55 8.44
CA ALA A 47 0.35 2.68 9.63
C ALA A 47 0.74 4.11 10.03
N ILE A 48 0.66 5.12 9.17
CA ILE A 48 1.22 6.45 9.40
C ILE A 48 0.16 7.54 9.55
N ASN A 49 -0.68 7.77 8.53
CA ASN A 49 -1.61 8.89 8.52
C ASN A 49 -2.96 8.49 9.13
N ILE A 50 -3.30 9.09 10.29
CA ILE A 50 -4.48 8.71 11.07
C ILE A 50 -5.78 9.09 10.34
N ASP A 51 -5.90 10.33 9.91
CA ASP A 51 -7.04 10.87 9.15
C ASP A 51 -6.49 11.76 8.03
N PRO A 52 -6.08 11.15 6.91
CA PRO A 52 -5.50 11.88 5.79
C PRO A 52 -6.51 12.85 5.17
N SER A 53 -6.04 14.03 4.79
CA SER A 53 -6.81 15.00 4.00
C SER A 53 -7.03 14.50 2.56
N GLU A 54 -7.78 15.26 1.76
CA GLU A 54 -7.93 14.97 0.32
C GLU A 54 -6.59 14.94 -0.40
N ASP A 55 -5.71 15.90 -0.12
CA ASP A 55 -4.40 16.02 -0.76
C ASP A 55 -3.44 14.93 -0.26
N ASP A 56 -3.51 14.55 1.02
CA ASP A 56 -2.77 13.41 1.55
C ASP A 56 -3.18 12.10 0.87
N LEU A 57 -4.48 11.90 0.64
CA LEU A 57 -4.99 10.71 -0.07
C LEU A 57 -4.48 10.65 -1.52
N VAL A 58 -4.30 11.79 -2.18
CA VAL A 58 -3.69 11.85 -3.52
C VAL A 58 -2.24 11.36 -3.47
N GLU A 59 -1.43 11.87 -2.55
CA GLU A 59 -0.05 11.43 -2.39
C GLU A 59 0.03 9.95 -2.01
N ILE A 60 -0.79 9.49 -1.06
CA ILE A 60 -0.85 8.07 -0.64
C ILE A 60 -1.15 7.16 -1.85
N ALA A 61 -2.12 7.53 -2.69
CA ALA A 61 -2.51 6.73 -3.85
C ALA A 61 -1.38 6.62 -4.88
N ILE A 62 -0.76 7.75 -5.24
CA ILE A 62 0.32 7.81 -6.22
C ILE A 62 1.55 7.04 -5.72
N GLU A 63 1.95 7.24 -4.46
CA GLU A 63 3.11 6.54 -3.88
C GLU A 63 2.83 5.04 -3.68
N SER A 64 1.60 4.66 -3.31
CA SER A 64 1.22 3.24 -3.20
C SER A 64 1.21 2.54 -4.57
N ALA A 65 0.80 3.24 -5.63
CA ALA A 65 0.89 2.71 -6.99
C ALA A 65 2.35 2.51 -7.44
N LYS A 66 3.26 3.45 -7.10
CA LYS A 66 4.70 3.30 -7.36
C LYS A 66 5.28 2.10 -6.58
N THR A 67 4.92 1.97 -5.31
CA THR A 67 5.33 0.82 -4.49
C THR A 67 4.79 -0.50 -5.07
N ALA A 68 3.52 -0.54 -5.49
CA ALA A 68 2.92 -1.72 -6.12
C ALA A 68 3.72 -2.17 -7.35
N LYS A 69 4.13 -1.23 -8.23
CA LYS A 69 4.96 -1.52 -9.40
C LYS A 69 6.30 -2.16 -9.04
N ILE A 70 6.96 -1.72 -7.96
CA ILE A 70 8.22 -2.32 -7.48
C ILE A 70 8.03 -3.80 -7.12
N PHE A 71 6.83 -4.18 -6.67
CA PHE A 71 6.48 -5.58 -6.37
C PHE A 71 5.87 -6.34 -7.55
N GLY A 72 5.98 -5.81 -8.78
CA GLY A 72 5.46 -6.45 -9.99
C GLY A 72 3.92 -6.45 -10.08
N ILE A 73 3.27 -5.46 -9.45
CA ILE A 73 1.83 -5.25 -9.55
C ILE A 73 1.58 -4.14 -10.57
N ASP A 74 0.80 -4.40 -11.62
CA ASP A 74 0.24 -3.35 -12.47
C ASP A 74 -0.92 -2.68 -11.72
N PRO A 75 -0.77 -1.43 -11.18
CA PRO A 75 -1.68 -0.91 -10.19
C PRO A 75 -3.02 -0.50 -10.80
N LYS A 76 -4.09 -1.13 -10.33
CA LYS A 76 -5.48 -0.74 -10.51
C LYS A 76 -6.00 -0.23 -9.17
N VAL A 77 -6.04 1.08 -9.02
CA VAL A 77 -6.23 1.74 -7.72
C VAL A 77 -7.70 1.94 -7.41
N ALA A 78 -8.17 1.35 -6.32
CA ALA A 78 -9.50 1.60 -5.76
C ALA A 78 -9.40 2.55 -4.57
N MET A 79 -10.05 3.72 -4.67
CA MET A 79 -10.21 4.67 -3.58
C MET A 79 -11.43 4.27 -2.75
N LEU A 80 -11.18 3.60 -1.61
CA LEU A 80 -12.21 2.88 -0.86
C LEU A 80 -13.11 3.78 -0.03
N SER A 81 -14.40 3.42 -0.01
CA SER A 81 -15.45 4.05 0.79
C SER A 81 -16.55 3.03 1.09
N TYR A 82 -17.46 3.37 1.99
CA TYR A 82 -18.73 2.66 2.12
C TYR A 82 -19.73 3.04 1.01
N SER A 83 -19.38 3.99 0.15
CA SER A 83 -20.17 4.49 -0.99
C SER A 83 -19.51 4.07 -2.31
N THR A 84 -20.33 3.93 -3.34
CA THR A 84 -19.88 3.72 -4.72
C THR A 84 -20.53 4.77 -5.61
N LEU A 85 -19.73 5.66 -6.21
CA LEU A 85 -20.12 6.68 -7.18
C LEU A 85 -21.37 7.47 -6.77
N GLY A 86 -21.40 7.97 -5.52
CA GLY A 86 -22.47 8.79 -4.98
C GLY A 86 -23.65 8.02 -4.37
N SER A 87 -23.54 6.70 -4.18
CA SER A 87 -24.59 5.91 -3.52
C SER A 87 -24.79 6.26 -2.04
N GLY A 88 -23.75 6.76 -1.38
CA GLY A 88 -23.76 7.27 -0.01
C GLY A 88 -23.47 8.76 0.06
N LYS A 89 -23.69 9.36 1.22
CA LYS A 89 -23.41 10.79 1.47
C LYS A 89 -22.72 10.95 2.82
N GLY A 90 -21.74 11.85 2.88
CA GLY A 90 -21.03 12.18 4.11
C GLY A 90 -19.66 12.78 3.86
N PRO A 91 -19.04 13.40 4.88
CA PRO A 91 -17.72 14.03 4.74
C PRO A 91 -16.65 13.09 4.22
N SER A 92 -16.63 11.84 4.71
CA SER A 92 -15.67 10.82 4.26
C SER A 92 -15.87 10.44 2.79
N VAL A 93 -17.11 10.32 2.32
CA VAL A 93 -17.43 10.05 0.91
C VAL A 93 -16.94 11.19 0.04
N THR A 94 -17.27 12.43 0.39
CA THR A 94 -16.84 13.64 -0.34
C THR A 94 -15.32 13.73 -0.40
N LYS A 95 -14.62 13.48 0.72
CA LYS A 95 -13.15 13.46 0.80
C LYS A 95 -12.56 12.49 -0.23
N VAL A 96 -13.03 11.25 -0.27
CA VAL A 96 -12.51 10.23 -1.18
C VAL A 96 -12.86 10.54 -2.64
N ALA A 97 -14.08 10.99 -2.93
CA ALA A 97 -14.48 11.37 -4.29
C ALA A 97 -13.64 12.53 -4.83
N ASN A 98 -13.39 13.57 -4.01
CA ASN A 98 -12.56 14.71 -4.40
C ASN A 98 -11.10 14.28 -4.60
N ALA A 99 -10.55 13.45 -3.71
CA ALA A 99 -9.20 12.89 -3.88
C ALA A 99 -9.08 12.09 -5.18
N THR A 100 -10.06 11.25 -5.50
CA THR A 100 -10.07 10.49 -6.77
C THR A 100 -10.03 11.41 -7.99
N LYS A 101 -10.82 12.49 -7.98
CA LYS A 101 -10.78 13.47 -9.07
C LYS A 101 -9.40 14.12 -9.21
N LYS A 102 -8.81 14.55 -8.10
CA LYS A 102 -7.47 15.15 -8.08
C LYS A 102 -6.40 14.17 -8.59
N ILE A 103 -6.50 12.86 -8.27
CA ILE A 103 -5.57 11.84 -8.79
C ILE A 103 -5.69 11.72 -10.30
N LYS A 104 -6.91 11.67 -10.85
CA LYS A 104 -7.15 11.61 -12.30
C LYS A 104 -6.58 12.83 -13.05
N GLU A 105 -6.52 13.99 -12.38
CA GLU A 105 -5.90 15.21 -12.91
C GLU A 105 -4.36 15.20 -12.80
N ALA A 106 -3.81 14.72 -11.67
CA ALA A 106 -2.38 14.75 -11.37
C ALA A 106 -1.58 13.59 -12.01
N ALA A 107 -2.22 12.44 -12.21
CA ALA A 107 -1.63 11.21 -12.74
C ALA A 107 -2.61 10.53 -13.73
N PRO A 108 -2.86 11.13 -14.90
CA PRO A 108 -3.87 10.64 -15.86
C PRO A 108 -3.56 9.25 -16.41
N GLU A 109 -2.32 8.81 -16.35
CA GLU A 109 -1.89 7.45 -16.73
C GLU A 109 -2.25 6.39 -15.69
N LEU A 110 -2.57 6.77 -14.45
CA LEU A 110 -2.89 5.84 -13.38
C LEU A 110 -4.34 5.38 -13.49
N ALA A 111 -4.55 4.07 -13.61
CA ALA A 111 -5.88 3.49 -13.54
C ALA A 111 -6.42 3.63 -12.11
N VAL A 112 -7.35 4.57 -11.89
CA VAL A 112 -7.94 4.85 -10.58
C VAL A 112 -9.45 4.98 -10.67
N GLU A 113 -10.16 4.40 -9.68
CA GLU A 113 -11.61 4.55 -9.54
C GLU A 113 -11.99 4.81 -8.07
N GLY A 114 -13.05 5.61 -7.86
CA GLY A 114 -13.58 5.94 -6.54
C GLY A 114 -14.48 7.18 -6.56
N GLU A 115 -15.21 7.41 -5.49
CA GLU A 115 -15.18 6.50 -4.31
C GLU A 115 -15.90 5.18 -4.66
N ILE A 116 -15.38 4.08 -4.16
CA ILE A 116 -15.88 2.74 -4.48
C ILE A 116 -15.90 1.82 -3.23
N GLN A 117 -16.94 0.99 -3.11
CA GLN A 117 -16.99 -0.05 -2.07
C GLN A 117 -16.04 -1.21 -2.41
N PHE A 118 -15.55 -1.89 -1.37
CA PHE A 118 -14.59 -2.97 -1.55
C PHE A 118 -15.13 -4.12 -2.42
N ASP A 119 -16.39 -4.53 -2.22
CA ASP A 119 -17.04 -5.58 -3.02
C ASP A 119 -17.08 -5.21 -4.52
N ALA A 120 -17.45 -3.98 -4.82
CA ALA A 120 -17.48 -3.48 -6.20
C ALA A 120 -16.07 -3.36 -6.81
N SER A 121 -15.04 -3.16 -5.98
CA SER A 121 -13.67 -3.05 -6.47
C SER A 121 -13.05 -4.39 -6.87
N VAL A 122 -13.50 -5.52 -6.29
CA VAL A 122 -12.89 -6.85 -6.50
C VAL A 122 -13.80 -7.88 -7.19
N SER A 123 -15.13 -7.72 -7.15
CA SER A 123 -16.07 -8.64 -7.79
C SER A 123 -16.53 -8.09 -9.13
N PRO A 124 -16.23 -8.79 -10.26
CA PRO A 124 -16.70 -8.37 -11.59
C PRO A 124 -18.22 -8.25 -11.68
N GLU A 125 -18.97 -9.16 -11.05
CA GLU A 125 -20.44 -9.17 -11.09
C GLU A 125 -21.01 -7.93 -10.36
N VAL A 126 -20.41 -7.54 -9.24
CA VAL A 126 -20.81 -6.33 -8.49
C VAL A 126 -20.41 -5.07 -9.24
N ALA A 127 -19.23 -5.08 -9.85
CA ALA A 127 -18.72 -3.98 -10.66
C ALA A 127 -19.62 -3.68 -11.87
N GLU A 128 -20.08 -4.71 -12.58
CA GLU A 128 -20.97 -4.55 -13.73
C GLU A 128 -22.26 -3.78 -13.36
N VAL A 129 -22.77 -4.00 -12.14
CA VAL A 129 -23.99 -3.33 -11.66
C VAL A 129 -23.70 -1.94 -11.08
N LYS A 130 -22.63 -1.79 -10.26
CA LYS A 130 -22.38 -0.56 -9.51
C LYS A 130 -21.48 0.45 -10.24
N CYS A 131 -20.59 -0.03 -11.12
CA CYS A 131 -19.57 0.78 -11.82
C CYS A 131 -19.40 0.32 -13.28
N PRO A 132 -20.46 0.29 -14.11
CA PRO A 132 -20.36 -0.22 -15.47
C PRO A 132 -19.33 0.56 -16.30
N GLY A 133 -18.42 -0.15 -16.96
CA GLY A 133 -17.39 0.43 -17.82
C GLY A 133 -16.16 0.98 -17.09
N SER A 134 -16.04 0.83 -15.76
CA SER A 134 -14.84 1.22 -15.03
C SER A 134 -13.66 0.30 -15.40
N PRO A 135 -12.47 0.86 -15.67
CA PRO A 135 -11.27 0.06 -15.96
C PRO A 135 -10.64 -0.56 -14.69
N VAL A 136 -11.16 -0.24 -13.51
CA VAL A 136 -10.62 -0.66 -12.21
C VAL A 136 -11.59 -1.55 -11.46
N ALA A 137 -12.89 -1.22 -11.46
CA ALA A 137 -13.89 -1.96 -10.72
C ALA A 137 -13.91 -3.44 -11.13
N GLY A 138 -14.05 -4.34 -10.15
CA GLY A 138 -14.04 -5.78 -10.35
C GLY A 138 -12.66 -6.44 -10.54
N GLN A 139 -11.59 -5.63 -10.62
CA GLN A 139 -10.22 -6.11 -10.85
C GLN A 139 -9.16 -5.27 -10.14
N ALA A 140 -9.56 -4.49 -9.13
CA ALA A 140 -8.63 -3.70 -8.34
C ALA A 140 -7.64 -4.58 -7.57
N ASN A 141 -6.40 -4.11 -7.49
CA ASN A 141 -5.31 -4.79 -6.78
C ASN A 141 -4.51 -3.83 -5.89
N THR A 142 -4.87 -2.55 -5.89
CA THR A 142 -4.26 -1.51 -5.05
C THR A 142 -5.38 -0.74 -4.37
N PHE A 143 -5.43 -0.80 -3.04
CA PHE A 143 -6.54 -0.31 -2.23
C PHE A 143 -6.10 0.83 -1.33
N ILE A 144 -6.73 2.00 -1.49
CA ILE A 144 -6.47 3.18 -0.67
C ILE A 144 -7.66 3.43 0.25
N PHE A 145 -7.38 3.45 1.53
CA PHE A 145 -8.40 3.56 2.58
C PHE A 145 -8.63 5.02 3.00
N PRO A 146 -9.85 5.36 3.44
CA PRO A 146 -10.19 6.73 3.83
C PRO A 146 -9.52 7.20 5.12
N ASP A 147 -9.10 6.27 5.98
CA ASP A 147 -8.46 6.51 7.27
C ASP A 147 -7.73 5.27 7.79
N ILE A 148 -6.90 5.47 8.83
CA ILE A 148 -6.06 4.40 9.37
C ILE A 148 -6.88 3.29 10.05
N ASN A 149 -8.07 3.56 10.59
CA ASN A 149 -8.87 2.52 11.23
C ASN A 149 -9.33 1.51 10.19
N ALA A 150 -9.88 1.99 9.08
CA ALA A 150 -10.31 1.14 7.97
C ALA A 150 -9.13 0.34 7.41
N ALA A 151 -8.00 0.99 7.16
CA ALA A 151 -6.81 0.38 6.59
C ALA A 151 -6.16 -0.66 7.52
N ASN A 152 -5.91 -0.28 8.78
CA ASN A 152 -5.24 -1.14 9.75
C ASN A 152 -6.08 -2.38 10.11
N ILE A 153 -7.40 -2.22 10.23
CA ILE A 153 -8.32 -3.34 10.43
C ILE A 153 -8.37 -4.20 9.18
N GLY A 154 -8.53 -3.57 8.00
CA GLY A 154 -8.66 -4.26 6.71
C GLY A 154 -7.47 -5.17 6.39
N TYR A 155 -6.24 -4.68 6.45
CA TYR A 155 -5.08 -5.51 6.14
C TYR A 155 -4.90 -6.67 7.14
N LYS A 156 -5.22 -6.45 8.42
CA LYS A 156 -5.16 -7.51 9.44
C LYS A 156 -6.22 -8.59 9.22
N ILE A 157 -7.43 -8.22 8.82
CA ILE A 157 -8.47 -9.18 8.44
C ILE A 157 -8.01 -9.99 7.24
N ALA A 158 -7.52 -9.34 6.18
CA ALA A 158 -7.00 -10.02 5.00
C ALA A 158 -5.84 -10.97 5.35
N SER A 159 -4.91 -10.53 6.21
CA SER A 159 -3.80 -11.38 6.64
C SER A 159 -4.26 -12.55 7.51
N ARG A 160 -5.08 -12.31 8.54
CA ARG A 160 -5.39 -13.34 9.54
C ARG A 160 -6.51 -14.30 9.11
N LEU A 161 -7.52 -13.79 8.42
CA LEU A 161 -8.66 -14.59 7.95
C LEU A 161 -8.57 -14.91 6.46
N GLY A 162 -8.05 -14.00 5.63
CA GLY A 162 -7.89 -14.19 4.19
C GLY A 162 -6.66 -15.01 3.78
N GLY A 163 -5.78 -15.35 4.72
CA GLY A 163 -4.60 -16.17 4.45
C GLY A 163 -3.46 -15.45 3.74
N TYR A 164 -3.50 -14.12 3.64
CA TYR A 164 -2.41 -13.35 3.06
C TYR A 164 -1.22 -13.21 4.01
N THR A 165 -0.02 -13.26 3.45
CA THR A 165 1.20 -12.82 4.12
C THR A 165 1.37 -11.33 3.87
N ALA A 166 1.46 -10.54 4.93
CA ALA A 166 1.65 -9.10 4.84
C ALA A 166 3.16 -8.77 4.87
N VAL A 167 3.63 -8.06 3.85
CA VAL A 167 4.99 -7.52 3.72
C VAL A 167 4.90 -6.02 3.96
N GLY A 168 5.59 -5.50 4.95
CA GLY A 168 5.54 -4.08 5.29
C GLY A 168 5.54 -3.81 6.80
N PRO A 169 5.30 -2.56 7.21
CA PRO A 169 4.98 -1.43 6.32
C PRO A 169 6.19 -0.96 5.50
N VAL A 170 5.99 -0.77 4.21
CA VAL A 170 6.92 -0.07 3.33
C VAL A 170 6.65 1.42 3.46
N LEU A 171 7.62 2.20 3.93
CA LEU A 171 7.48 3.64 4.06
C LEU A 171 7.70 4.35 2.72
N GLN A 172 6.86 5.32 2.43
CA GLN A 172 6.77 6.00 1.14
C GLN A 172 6.95 7.52 1.28
N GLY A 173 7.33 8.19 0.19
CA GLY A 173 7.47 9.64 0.16
C GLY A 173 8.75 10.18 0.82
N LEU A 174 9.70 9.33 1.18
CA LEU A 174 10.96 9.70 1.82
C LEU A 174 12.06 9.97 0.80
N ASN A 175 12.97 10.90 1.14
CA ASN A 175 14.12 11.26 0.30
C ASN A 175 15.18 10.14 0.21
N ALA A 176 15.20 9.23 1.17
CA ALA A 176 15.94 7.98 1.13
C ALA A 176 15.10 6.87 1.76
N PRO A 177 15.18 5.63 1.25
CA PRO A 177 14.37 4.55 1.78
C PRO A 177 14.79 4.17 3.19
N ILE A 178 13.81 4.08 4.05
CA ILE A 178 13.89 3.52 5.39
C ILE A 178 12.59 2.77 5.65
N ASN A 179 12.71 1.60 6.26
CA ASN A 179 11.54 0.82 6.65
C ASN A 179 11.67 0.41 8.12
N ASP A 180 10.52 0.26 8.76
CA ASP A 180 10.43 -0.19 10.14
C ASP A 180 9.85 -1.60 10.19
N LEU A 181 10.19 -2.33 11.23
CA LEU A 181 9.72 -3.68 11.45
C LEU A 181 8.94 -3.80 12.76
N SER A 182 7.98 -4.71 12.79
CA SER A 182 7.27 -5.05 14.02
C SER A 182 8.25 -5.55 15.08
N ARG A 183 7.98 -5.24 16.35
CA ARG A 183 8.75 -5.76 17.49
C ARG A 183 8.74 -7.29 17.61
N GLY A 184 7.79 -7.94 16.97
CA GLY A 184 7.70 -9.39 16.88
C GLY A 184 8.20 -9.97 15.56
N CYS A 185 9.02 -9.22 14.79
CA CYS A 185 9.55 -9.71 13.53
C CYS A 185 10.57 -10.83 13.76
N ASN A 186 10.60 -11.76 12.83
CA ASN A 186 11.57 -12.84 12.78
C ASN A 186 12.75 -12.49 11.83
N ALA A 187 13.73 -13.37 11.73
CA ALA A 187 14.93 -13.14 10.91
C ALA A 187 14.62 -13.03 9.42
N GLU A 188 13.64 -13.80 8.92
CA GLU A 188 13.21 -13.76 7.52
C GLU A 188 12.53 -12.45 7.18
N GLU A 189 11.72 -11.88 8.08
CA GLU A 189 11.10 -10.57 7.89
C GLU A 189 12.16 -9.47 7.85
N VAL A 190 13.20 -9.53 8.68
CA VAL A 190 14.35 -8.60 8.64
C VAL A 190 15.07 -8.71 7.31
N TYR A 191 15.37 -9.93 6.88
CA TYR A 191 16.05 -10.18 5.60
C TYR A 191 15.24 -9.65 4.42
N SER A 192 13.97 -10.00 4.34
CA SER A 192 13.05 -9.57 3.28
C SER A 192 12.93 -8.06 3.22
N MET A 193 12.75 -7.39 4.37
CA MET A 193 12.64 -5.93 4.42
C MET A 193 13.97 -5.24 4.06
N SER A 194 15.11 -5.85 4.35
CA SER A 194 16.42 -5.34 3.92
C SER A 194 16.54 -5.34 2.40
N ILE A 195 16.09 -6.41 1.73
CA ILE A 195 16.07 -6.48 0.26
C ILE A 195 15.11 -5.43 -0.33
N VAL A 196 13.91 -5.30 0.23
CA VAL A 196 12.94 -4.28 -0.21
C VAL A 196 13.54 -2.88 -0.08
N THR A 197 14.20 -2.58 1.06
CA THR A 197 14.84 -1.28 1.29
C THR A 197 15.97 -1.03 0.29
N ALA A 198 16.77 -2.04 -0.02
CA ALA A 198 17.81 -1.95 -1.04
C ALA A 198 17.23 -1.71 -2.44
N ALA A 199 16.17 -2.41 -2.82
CA ALA A 199 15.48 -2.22 -4.10
C ALA A 199 14.89 -0.81 -4.25
N LEU A 200 14.36 -0.24 -3.16
CA LEU A 200 13.88 1.13 -3.12
C LEU A 200 15.01 2.18 -3.25
N SER A 201 16.26 1.80 -2.95
CA SER A 201 17.43 2.71 -3.00
C SER A 201 18.00 2.86 -4.42
N VAL A 202 17.61 2.01 -5.36
CA VAL A 202 18.10 2.08 -6.74
C VAL A 202 17.43 3.26 -7.45
N PRO A 203 18.18 4.21 -8.04
CA PRO A 203 17.62 5.31 -8.81
C PRO A 203 16.75 4.80 -9.98
N GLU A 204 15.73 5.56 -10.35
CA GLU A 204 14.82 5.16 -11.45
C GLU A 204 15.54 4.92 -12.77
N GLU A 205 16.65 5.64 -13.00
CA GLU A 205 17.49 5.53 -14.18
C GLU A 205 18.40 4.28 -14.21
N GLU A 206 18.62 3.66 -13.04
CA GLU A 206 19.45 2.46 -12.86
C GLU A 206 18.62 1.24 -12.42
N LYS A 207 17.29 1.33 -12.46
CA LYS A 207 16.44 0.19 -12.10
C LYS A 207 16.82 -1.00 -12.98
N VAL A 208 17.21 -2.08 -12.31
CA VAL A 208 17.34 -3.42 -12.88
C VAL A 208 16.12 -3.64 -13.76
N ASP A 209 16.29 -4.21 -14.93
CA ASP A 209 15.20 -4.53 -15.85
C ASP A 209 14.07 -5.28 -15.12
N GLU A 210 12.88 -5.27 -15.69
CA GLU A 210 11.71 -5.90 -15.06
C GLU A 210 12.00 -7.33 -14.58
N GLU A 211 12.84 -8.07 -15.30
CA GLU A 211 13.24 -9.44 -15.01
C GLU A 211 14.09 -9.55 -13.74
N GLY A 212 15.01 -8.63 -13.51
CA GLY A 212 15.84 -8.59 -12.29
C GLY A 212 15.06 -8.13 -11.06
N LEU A 213 14.13 -7.18 -11.23
CA LEU A 213 13.25 -6.72 -10.15
C LEU A 213 12.26 -7.81 -9.76
N GLU A 214 11.66 -8.51 -10.72
CA GLU A 214 10.81 -9.68 -10.48
C GLU A 214 11.57 -10.81 -9.77
N ALA A 215 12.83 -11.04 -10.12
CA ALA A 215 13.67 -12.05 -9.47
C ALA A 215 13.91 -11.72 -7.99
N ILE A 216 14.17 -10.44 -7.67
CA ILE A 216 14.34 -9.97 -6.29
C ILE A 216 13.04 -10.14 -5.50
N VAL A 217 11.93 -9.69 -6.07
CA VAL A 217 10.59 -9.80 -5.43
C VAL A 217 10.21 -11.27 -5.23
N ARG A 218 10.46 -12.12 -6.22
CA ARG A 218 10.21 -13.57 -6.13
C ARG A 218 11.02 -14.19 -5.00
N ALA A 219 12.30 -13.88 -4.89
CA ALA A 219 13.16 -14.38 -3.81
C ALA A 219 12.66 -13.97 -2.43
N VAL A 220 12.20 -12.71 -2.27
CA VAL A 220 11.58 -12.20 -1.03
C VAL A 220 10.32 -12.98 -0.69
N VAL A 221 9.42 -13.12 -1.64
CA VAL A 221 8.13 -13.81 -1.46
C VAL A 221 8.33 -15.29 -1.17
N GLU A 222 9.22 -15.98 -1.90
CA GLU A 222 9.52 -17.40 -1.67
C GLU A 222 10.14 -17.63 -0.29
N THR A 223 11.05 -16.77 0.16
CA THR A 223 11.64 -16.84 1.49
C THR A 223 10.57 -16.71 2.58
N MET A 224 9.67 -15.75 2.44
CA MET A 224 8.57 -15.55 3.41
C MET A 224 7.54 -16.69 3.41
N LEU A 225 7.27 -17.28 2.25
CA LEU A 225 6.35 -18.43 2.15
C LEU A 225 6.98 -19.73 2.68
N ALA A 226 8.32 -19.90 2.52
CA ALA A 226 9.04 -21.05 3.06
C ALA A 226 9.08 -21.02 4.60
N ALA A 227 9.32 -19.84 5.20
CA ALA A 227 9.31 -19.65 6.64
C ALA A 227 7.96 -20.07 7.27
N LYS A 228 6.87 -19.70 6.63
CA LYS A 228 5.49 -20.03 7.11
C LYS A 228 5.17 -21.53 7.06
N LYS A 229 5.92 -22.33 6.31
CA LYS A 229 5.77 -23.81 6.26
C LYS A 229 6.52 -24.53 7.38
N LEU A 230 7.52 -23.88 7.98
CA LEU A 230 8.30 -24.46 9.07
C LEU A 230 7.65 -24.23 10.45
N ASP A 231 6.74 -23.27 10.57
CA ASP A 231 5.99 -22.94 11.81
C ASP A 231 4.65 -23.71 11.96
N LYS A 232 4.41 -24.70 11.10
CA LYS A 232 3.27 -25.65 11.19
C LYS A 232 3.74 -27.07 11.48
#